data_fd97e1fda47fc7188b394c678d8e03d2
#
_entry.id   fd97e1fda47fc7188b394c678d8e03d2
#
_cell.length_a   1.000
_cell.length_b   1.000
_cell.length_c   1.000
_cell.angle_alpha   90.00
_cell.angle_beta   90.00
_cell.angle_gamma   90.00
#
_symmetry.space_group_name_H-M   'P 1'
#
loop_
_entity.id
_entity.type
_entity.pdbx_description
1 polymer ?
#
loop_
_entity_poly.entity_id
_entity_poly.type
_entity_poly.pdbx_seq_one_letter_code
_entity_poly.pdbx_strand_id
1 'polypeptide(L)'
;MVLLALGAFNVSVKYLFKPKGRRTWHYRRHVPSSVKAHYEQSHILKSLQTEDDVEAAKLVTELNRRFEEEFSRLERGLPKTLAQPTYELALEKLNTFGLYRNAINDQSAPADIATEFLDHMEDKLRAVVPKEQFEAIWYKGEAVSEGLMEAVDLAALELVQGKYRPRASFYIDSYISLLGRTEDKKFIDDVKLAVQQLLEFLPDKPPGDYKRADVRRLISCHLDKGAVKTATVHRRVTMLRAMFNKVAKEYELKADMLHPFNDFSVPGLREDSKERQDFSIEELSLLRQEIAQRKPQIQSLAHLMLETGLRVNECCGLKVEDAVLDAETPYVIVQKNPFRRLKTTSSRRYIPLVGVALDAVTRECEGKESKDWLFPSYIDEAAKTTKNTSASAAINKRIRAVLGQGAPTCHSFRHSFNSRLRNVECPKDIRDELGGWASSVSDRYGSPADIKIKQRYLLQSIDAPSGVDWG
;
A
#
# COMPACT_ATOMS: atom_id res chain seq x y z
N MET A 1 23.50 30.86 -9.54
CA MET A 1 23.89 30.97 -10.95
C MET A 1 25.39 30.83 -11.00
N VAL A 2 25.90 29.89 -11.76
CA VAL A 2 27.35 29.62 -11.92
C VAL A 2 27.73 29.95 -13.36
N LEU A 3 28.86 30.62 -13.56
CA LEU A 3 29.43 30.86 -14.87
C LEU A 3 30.41 29.69 -15.16
N LEU A 4 30.14 28.94 -16.19
CA LEU A 4 31.01 27.88 -16.68
C LEU A 4 31.72 28.34 -17.95
N ALA A 5 33.03 28.11 -18.03
CA ALA A 5 33.82 28.37 -19.24
C ALA A 5 33.74 27.13 -20.16
N LEU A 6 32.94 27.20 -21.20
CA LEU A 6 32.79 26.14 -22.18
C LEU A 6 33.50 26.51 -23.49
N GLY A 7 34.78 26.18 -23.58
CA GLY A 7 35.63 26.62 -24.70
C GLY A 7 35.79 28.12 -24.74
N ALA A 8 35.43 28.77 -25.85
CA ALA A 8 35.50 30.22 -26.02
C ALA A 8 34.31 31.00 -25.42
N PHE A 9 33.32 30.30 -24.83
CA PHE A 9 32.09 30.93 -24.34
C PHE A 9 31.95 30.75 -22.82
N ASN A 10 31.45 31.80 -22.17
CA ASN A 10 31.00 31.73 -20.78
C ASN A 10 29.50 31.56 -20.71
N VAL A 11 29.04 30.41 -20.22
CA VAL A 11 27.63 30.09 -20.11
C VAL A 11 27.18 30.19 -18.65
N SER A 12 26.13 30.98 -18.41
CA SER A 12 25.52 31.08 -17.09
C SER A 12 24.50 29.98 -16.86
N VAL A 13 24.77 29.08 -15.93
CA VAL A 13 23.90 27.95 -15.61
C VAL A 13 23.18 28.20 -14.27
N LYS A 14 21.83 28.27 -14.33
CA LYS A 14 21.00 28.44 -13.15
C LYS A 14 20.90 27.10 -12.39
N TYR A 15 20.79 27.19 -11.07
CA TYR A 15 20.58 26.04 -10.17
C TYR A 15 21.74 25.05 -10.06
N LEU A 16 22.87 25.33 -10.71
CA LEU A 16 24.12 24.57 -10.57
C LEU A 16 24.95 25.13 -9.43
N PHE A 17 25.53 24.29 -8.58
CA PHE A 17 26.50 24.69 -7.56
C PHE A 17 27.44 23.54 -7.18
N LYS A 18 28.59 23.89 -6.62
CA LYS A 18 29.56 22.94 -6.10
C LYS A 18 29.63 23.09 -4.58
N PRO A 19 29.22 22.10 -3.80
CA PRO A 19 29.30 22.19 -2.34
C PRO A 19 30.76 22.32 -1.87
N LYS A 20 30.99 23.08 -0.80
CA LYS A 20 32.34 23.26 -0.23
C LYS A 20 32.92 21.89 0.19
N GLY A 21 34.11 21.57 -0.32
CA GLY A 21 34.78 20.28 -0.03
C GLY A 21 34.35 19.08 -0.89
N ARG A 22 33.46 19.24 -1.86
CA ARG A 22 33.09 18.20 -2.82
C ARG A 22 33.58 18.50 -4.24
N ARG A 23 33.99 17.48 -4.99
CA ARG A 23 34.44 17.62 -6.38
C ARG A 23 33.29 17.61 -7.36
N THR A 24 32.21 16.90 -7.07
CA THR A 24 31.05 16.72 -7.96
C THR A 24 30.12 17.92 -7.96
N TRP A 25 29.52 18.21 -9.12
CA TRP A 25 28.49 19.20 -9.28
C TRP A 25 27.16 18.74 -8.67
N HIS A 26 26.37 19.74 -8.19
CA HIS A 26 25.04 19.53 -7.60
C HIS A 26 24.03 20.49 -8.23
N TYR A 27 22.80 20.03 -8.33
CA TYR A 27 21.62 20.80 -8.69
C TYR A 27 20.89 21.24 -7.44
N ARG A 28 20.54 22.54 -7.34
CA ARG A 28 19.72 23.09 -6.25
C ARG A 28 18.71 24.09 -6.82
N ARG A 29 17.43 23.75 -6.71
CA ARG A 29 16.34 24.61 -7.19
C ARG A 29 15.30 24.81 -6.09
N HIS A 30 14.84 26.06 -5.90
CA HIS A 30 13.73 26.36 -5.00
C HIS A 30 12.41 25.84 -5.60
N VAL A 31 11.55 25.25 -4.76
CA VAL A 31 10.20 24.82 -5.15
C VAL A 31 9.28 26.05 -5.14
N PRO A 32 8.60 26.38 -6.26
CA PRO A 32 7.66 27.50 -6.30
C PRO A 32 6.56 27.36 -5.25
N SER A 33 6.09 28.50 -4.72
CA SER A 33 5.03 28.53 -3.70
C SER A 33 3.71 27.90 -4.18
N SER A 34 3.40 28.03 -5.47
CA SER A 34 2.22 27.46 -6.13
C SER A 34 2.15 25.94 -6.03
N VAL A 35 3.30 25.24 -5.99
CA VAL A 35 3.38 23.78 -5.96
C VAL A 35 4.00 23.22 -4.68
N LYS A 36 4.29 24.09 -3.70
CA LYS A 36 5.00 23.73 -2.46
C LYS A 36 4.29 22.62 -1.65
N ALA A 37 2.97 22.56 -1.70
CA ALA A 37 2.18 21.53 -1.03
C ALA A 37 2.49 20.11 -1.49
N HIS A 38 3.08 19.94 -2.69
CA HIS A 38 3.46 18.66 -3.27
C HIS A 38 4.90 18.22 -2.96
N TYR A 39 5.63 19.00 -2.16
CA TYR A 39 7.03 18.74 -1.82
C TYR A 39 7.25 18.83 -0.31
N GLU A 40 7.99 17.85 0.23
CA GLU A 40 8.36 17.84 1.67
C GLU A 40 9.41 18.91 1.99
N GLN A 41 10.24 19.27 1.02
CA GLN A 41 11.34 20.23 1.18
C GLN A 41 11.13 21.48 0.32
N SER A 42 11.62 22.62 0.79
CA SER A 42 11.56 23.89 0.05
C SER A 42 12.54 23.97 -1.13
N HIS A 43 13.49 23.04 -1.22
CA HIS A 43 14.48 22.98 -2.28
C HIS A 43 14.63 21.55 -2.79
N ILE A 44 14.78 21.41 -4.11
CA ILE A 44 15.18 20.19 -4.78
C ILE A 44 16.70 20.17 -4.81
N LEU A 45 17.31 19.16 -4.18
CA LEU A 45 18.76 18.97 -4.13
C LEU A 45 19.12 17.62 -4.75
N LYS A 46 20.00 17.63 -5.76
CA LYS A 46 20.48 16.40 -6.41
C LYS A 46 21.97 16.48 -6.69
N SER A 47 22.73 15.42 -6.40
CA SER A 47 24.08 15.26 -6.92
C SER A 47 24.03 14.91 -8.39
N LEU A 48 24.83 15.55 -9.22
CA LEU A 48 24.93 15.25 -10.66
C LEU A 48 25.95 14.14 -10.95
N GLN A 49 26.69 13.70 -9.92
CA GLN A 49 27.68 12.63 -9.98
C GLN A 49 28.79 12.83 -11.04
N THR A 50 28.99 14.06 -11.50
CA THR A 50 30.01 14.44 -12.46
C THR A 50 30.84 15.61 -11.93
N GLU A 51 32.11 15.65 -12.32
CA GLU A 51 33.04 16.77 -12.09
C GLU A 51 33.20 17.64 -13.35
N ASP A 52 32.72 17.13 -14.50
CA ASP A 52 32.82 17.79 -15.80
C ASP A 52 31.78 18.91 -15.95
N ASP A 53 32.22 20.08 -16.37
CA ASP A 53 31.43 21.29 -16.48
C ASP A 53 30.40 21.22 -17.62
N VAL A 54 30.77 20.58 -18.74
CA VAL A 54 29.90 20.44 -19.93
C VAL A 54 28.78 19.47 -19.65
N GLU A 55 29.13 18.33 -19.05
CA GLU A 55 28.18 17.30 -18.66
C GLU A 55 27.22 17.85 -17.57
N ALA A 56 27.75 18.57 -16.57
CA ALA A 56 26.94 19.20 -15.55
C ALA A 56 25.93 20.19 -16.13
N ALA A 57 26.33 21.01 -17.11
CA ALA A 57 25.46 21.96 -17.78
C ALA A 57 24.33 21.25 -18.53
N LYS A 58 24.64 20.16 -19.24
CA LYS A 58 23.63 19.32 -19.96
C LYS A 58 22.63 18.73 -18.96
N LEU A 59 23.10 18.09 -17.88
CA LEU A 59 22.26 17.48 -16.84
C LEU A 59 21.36 18.52 -16.15
N VAL A 60 21.87 19.72 -15.89
CA VAL A 60 21.05 20.81 -15.31
C VAL A 60 19.98 21.28 -16.28
N THR A 61 20.30 21.38 -17.55
CA THR A 61 19.33 21.77 -18.59
C THR A 61 18.18 20.77 -18.66
N GLU A 62 18.50 19.49 -18.65
CA GLU A 62 17.50 18.41 -18.63
C GLU A 62 16.66 18.43 -17.34
N LEU A 63 17.30 18.57 -16.17
CA LEU A 63 16.59 18.67 -14.90
C LEU A 63 15.69 19.92 -14.84
N ASN A 64 16.12 21.05 -15.39
CA ASN A 64 15.31 22.25 -15.46
C ASN A 64 14.06 22.02 -16.31
N ARG A 65 14.21 21.49 -17.53
CA ARG A 65 13.08 21.14 -18.39
C ARG A 65 12.09 20.23 -17.67
N ARG A 66 12.59 19.17 -17.05
CA ARG A 66 11.76 18.20 -16.33
C ARG A 66 11.00 18.83 -15.16
N PHE A 67 11.65 19.68 -14.35
CA PHE A 67 10.98 20.32 -13.21
C PHE A 67 10.06 21.45 -13.64
N GLU A 68 10.31 22.17 -14.74
CA GLU A 68 9.35 23.12 -15.30
C GLU A 68 8.07 22.40 -15.74
N GLU A 69 8.19 21.30 -16.45
CA GLU A 69 7.06 20.47 -16.86
C GLU A 69 6.30 19.94 -15.65
N GLU A 70 7.01 19.43 -14.63
CA GLU A 70 6.43 18.93 -13.38
C GLU A 70 5.67 20.04 -12.63
N PHE A 71 6.26 21.22 -12.48
CA PHE A 71 5.61 22.36 -11.81
C PHE A 71 4.38 22.84 -12.59
N SER A 72 4.50 23.03 -13.89
CA SER A 72 3.37 23.43 -14.75
C SER A 72 2.20 22.46 -14.67
N ARG A 73 2.48 21.18 -14.54
CA ARG A 73 1.45 20.14 -14.37
C ARG A 73 0.78 20.21 -13.01
N LEU A 74 1.56 20.32 -11.94
CA LEU A 74 1.05 20.46 -10.57
C LEU A 74 0.18 21.72 -10.43
N GLU A 75 0.56 22.81 -11.08
CA GLU A 75 -0.24 24.04 -11.13
C GLU A 75 -1.59 23.86 -11.84
N ARG A 76 -1.67 22.92 -12.78
CA ARG A 76 -2.93 22.51 -13.45
C ARG A 76 -3.71 21.45 -12.66
N GLY A 77 -3.26 21.09 -11.44
CA GLY A 77 -3.90 20.04 -10.62
C GLY A 77 -3.62 18.61 -11.06
N LEU A 78 -2.63 18.39 -11.95
CA LEU A 78 -2.24 17.07 -12.42
C LEU A 78 -1.21 16.41 -11.47
N PRO A 79 -1.13 15.07 -11.38
CA PRO A 79 -0.24 14.38 -10.45
C PRO A 79 1.25 14.55 -10.77
N LYS A 80 2.09 14.45 -9.73
CA LYS A 80 3.54 14.69 -9.76
C LYS A 80 4.33 13.66 -10.59
N THR A 81 3.85 12.45 -10.74
CA THR A 81 4.56 11.31 -11.34
C THR A 81 4.37 11.18 -12.85
N LEU A 82 5.47 10.90 -13.56
CA LEU A 82 5.54 10.87 -15.02
C LEU A 82 4.99 9.58 -15.69
N ALA A 83 4.71 8.51 -14.96
CA ALA A 83 4.30 7.24 -15.55
C ALA A 83 2.88 7.28 -16.14
N GLN A 84 1.94 7.90 -15.43
CA GLN A 84 0.56 8.09 -15.90
C GLN A 84 0.43 9.18 -16.98
N PRO A 85 1.18 10.32 -16.89
CA PRO A 85 1.13 11.35 -17.92
C PRO A 85 1.57 10.93 -19.29
N THR A 86 2.54 10.03 -19.41
CA THR A 86 3.00 9.61 -20.75
C THR A 86 1.88 8.93 -21.52
N TYR A 87 1.11 8.06 -20.88
CA TYR A 87 -0.05 7.42 -21.51
C TYR A 87 -1.18 8.43 -21.79
N GLU A 88 -1.54 9.24 -20.81
CA GLU A 88 -2.62 10.23 -20.92
C GLU A 88 -2.25 11.31 -21.95
N LEU A 89 -1.02 11.84 -21.91
CA LEU A 89 -0.52 12.79 -22.88
C LEU A 89 -0.44 12.18 -24.30
N ALA A 90 -0.12 10.90 -24.40
CA ALA A 90 -0.13 10.21 -25.68
C ALA A 90 -1.56 10.06 -26.24
N LEU A 91 -2.54 9.78 -25.40
CA LEU A 91 -3.96 9.79 -25.79
C LEU A 91 -4.44 11.18 -26.15
N GLU A 92 -4.09 12.21 -25.36
CA GLU A 92 -4.40 13.61 -25.70
C GLU A 92 -3.81 13.97 -27.07
N LYS A 93 -2.57 13.59 -27.31
CA LYS A 93 -1.93 13.81 -28.61
C LYS A 93 -2.65 13.12 -29.75
N LEU A 94 -3.04 11.87 -29.60
CA LEU A 94 -3.86 11.17 -30.58
C LEU A 94 -5.18 11.89 -30.84
N ASN A 95 -5.84 12.35 -29.77
CA ASN A 95 -7.10 13.10 -29.88
C ASN A 95 -6.94 14.42 -30.65
N THR A 96 -5.76 15.10 -30.60
CA THR A 96 -5.52 16.32 -31.41
C THR A 96 -5.54 16.04 -32.91
N PHE A 97 -5.24 14.80 -33.33
CA PHE A 97 -5.36 14.33 -34.73
C PHE A 97 -6.72 13.68 -34.99
N GLY A 98 -7.64 13.64 -34.03
CA GLY A 98 -8.90 12.88 -34.17
C GLY A 98 -8.72 11.37 -34.15
N LEU A 99 -7.58 10.89 -33.65
CA LEU A 99 -7.24 9.47 -33.49
C LEU A 99 -7.47 9.01 -32.06
N TYR A 100 -7.64 7.71 -31.91
CA TYR A 100 -7.75 7.04 -30.61
C TYR A 100 -6.92 5.75 -30.59
N ARG A 101 -6.84 5.13 -29.47
CA ARG A 101 -6.09 3.88 -29.29
C ARG A 101 -6.57 2.81 -30.28
N ASN A 102 -5.62 2.08 -30.87
CA ASN A 102 -5.83 1.04 -31.87
C ASN A 102 -6.42 1.53 -33.20
N ALA A 103 -6.65 2.81 -33.40
CA ALA A 103 -7.39 3.34 -34.56
C ALA A 103 -6.79 2.91 -35.94
N ILE A 104 -5.46 2.78 -36.03
CA ILE A 104 -4.80 2.26 -37.25
C ILE A 104 -4.86 0.73 -37.27
N ASN A 105 -4.63 0.06 -36.15
CA ASN A 105 -4.67 -1.39 -36.08
C ASN A 105 -6.05 -1.96 -36.41
N ASP A 106 -7.10 -1.30 -35.95
CA ASP A 106 -8.48 -1.72 -36.16
C ASP A 106 -9.06 -1.19 -37.49
N GLN A 107 -8.26 -0.48 -38.30
CA GLN A 107 -8.66 0.16 -39.56
C GLN A 107 -9.88 1.07 -39.41
N SER A 108 -10.05 1.69 -38.25
CA SER A 108 -11.20 2.55 -37.93
C SER A 108 -10.90 4.03 -38.10
N ALA A 109 -9.60 4.40 -38.23
CA ALA A 109 -9.20 5.77 -38.54
C ALA A 109 -9.47 6.11 -40.01
N PRO A 110 -9.96 7.33 -40.33
CA PRO A 110 -9.93 7.85 -41.69
C PRO A 110 -8.49 7.83 -42.25
N ALA A 111 -8.33 7.38 -43.52
CA ALA A 111 -7.02 7.12 -44.10
C ALA A 111 -6.14 8.39 -44.16
N ASP A 112 -6.74 9.54 -44.45
CA ASP A 112 -6.09 10.84 -44.51
C ASP A 112 -5.55 11.27 -43.13
N ILE A 113 -6.34 11.12 -42.09
CA ILE A 113 -5.94 11.44 -40.66
C ILE A 113 -4.84 10.50 -40.19
N ALA A 114 -4.97 9.20 -40.50
CA ALA A 114 -3.96 8.22 -40.13
C ALA A 114 -2.62 8.51 -40.86
N THR A 115 -2.67 8.90 -42.12
CA THR A 115 -1.50 9.28 -42.90
C THR A 115 -0.85 10.54 -42.35
N GLU A 116 -1.61 11.60 -42.08
CA GLU A 116 -1.11 12.85 -41.51
C GLU A 116 -0.37 12.63 -40.16
N PHE A 117 -0.93 11.81 -39.29
CA PHE A 117 -0.27 11.45 -38.06
C PHE A 117 1.02 10.66 -38.25
N LEU A 118 1.00 9.66 -39.14
CA LEU A 118 2.19 8.86 -39.43
C LEU A 118 3.30 9.70 -40.09
N ASP A 119 2.98 10.55 -41.05
CA ASP A 119 3.93 11.48 -41.68
C ASP A 119 4.56 12.41 -40.63
N HIS A 120 3.76 12.94 -39.71
CA HIS A 120 4.27 13.75 -38.60
C HIS A 120 5.27 12.99 -37.71
N MET A 121 5.00 11.71 -37.41
CA MET A 121 5.91 10.87 -36.62
C MET A 121 7.15 10.46 -37.41
N GLU A 122 6.99 10.21 -38.73
CA GLU A 122 8.06 9.90 -39.64
C GLU A 122 9.06 11.06 -39.71
N ASP A 123 8.58 12.28 -39.93
CA ASP A 123 9.41 13.49 -39.99
C ASP A 123 10.21 13.72 -38.71
N LYS A 124 9.58 13.51 -37.55
CA LYS A 124 10.26 13.59 -36.26
C LYS A 124 11.40 12.58 -36.13
N LEU A 125 11.17 11.35 -36.54
CA LEU A 125 12.18 10.30 -36.46
C LEU A 125 13.32 10.56 -37.44
N ARG A 126 13.00 10.95 -38.68
CA ARG A 126 14.00 11.31 -39.71
C ARG A 126 14.91 12.44 -39.32
N ALA A 127 14.40 13.38 -38.51
CA ALA A 127 15.19 14.52 -38.07
C ALA A 127 16.30 14.15 -37.04
N VAL A 128 16.20 12.97 -36.41
CA VAL A 128 17.08 12.58 -35.29
C VAL A 128 17.93 11.35 -35.54
N VAL A 129 17.65 10.54 -36.56
CA VAL A 129 18.39 9.31 -36.86
C VAL A 129 18.97 9.30 -38.29
N PRO A 130 20.13 8.63 -38.49
CA PRO A 130 20.66 8.38 -39.84
C PRO A 130 19.70 7.57 -40.75
N LYS A 131 19.77 7.77 -42.05
CA LYS A 131 18.87 7.16 -43.05
C LYS A 131 18.75 5.62 -42.89
N GLU A 132 19.88 4.94 -42.69
CA GLU A 132 19.91 3.48 -42.56
C GLU A 132 19.18 3.00 -41.29
N GLN A 133 19.37 3.71 -40.21
CA GLN A 133 18.68 3.42 -38.92
C GLN A 133 17.18 3.77 -39.02
N PHE A 134 16.83 4.85 -39.69
CA PHE A 134 15.45 5.19 -39.98
C PHE A 134 14.75 4.08 -40.76
N GLU A 135 15.35 3.58 -41.86
CA GLU A 135 14.79 2.50 -42.66
C GLU A 135 14.60 1.20 -41.87
N ALA A 136 15.53 0.90 -40.94
CA ALA A 136 15.43 -0.28 -40.08
C ALA A 136 14.26 -0.14 -39.11
N ILE A 137 14.08 1.02 -38.47
CA ILE A 137 13.00 1.28 -37.53
C ILE A 137 11.64 1.36 -38.22
N TRP A 138 11.53 2.20 -39.26
CA TRP A 138 10.25 2.56 -39.84
C TRP A 138 9.67 1.48 -40.75
N TYR A 139 10.51 0.91 -41.63
CA TYR A 139 10.06 -0.06 -42.59
C TYR A 139 10.28 -1.52 -42.19
N LYS A 140 11.31 -1.82 -41.37
CA LYS A 140 11.59 -3.19 -40.94
C LYS A 140 11.05 -3.48 -39.55
N GLY A 141 10.53 -2.47 -38.83
CA GLY A 141 9.89 -2.63 -37.52
C GLY A 141 10.87 -2.88 -36.37
N GLU A 142 12.12 -2.45 -36.52
CA GLU A 142 13.05 -2.48 -35.39
C GLU A 142 12.62 -1.53 -34.28
N ALA A 143 12.93 -1.89 -33.02
CA ALA A 143 12.55 -1.08 -31.90
C ALA A 143 13.23 0.29 -31.90
N VAL A 144 12.49 1.35 -31.62
CA VAL A 144 13.04 2.69 -31.41
C VAL A 144 13.90 2.69 -30.15
N SER A 145 15.19 3.01 -30.28
CA SER A 145 16.07 3.10 -29.13
C SER A 145 15.65 4.23 -28.19
N GLU A 146 15.87 4.01 -26.90
CA GLU A 146 15.49 4.96 -25.84
C GLU A 146 16.16 6.33 -26.09
N GLY A 147 15.37 7.41 -26.10
CA GLY A 147 15.83 8.78 -26.30
C GLY A 147 15.84 9.29 -27.76
N LEU A 148 15.54 8.46 -28.75
CA LEU A 148 15.44 8.91 -30.17
C LEU A 148 14.13 9.66 -30.47
N MET A 149 13.06 9.37 -29.74
CA MET A 149 11.79 10.10 -29.78
C MET A 149 11.39 10.52 -28.37
N GLU A 150 10.56 11.56 -28.27
CA GLU A 150 9.93 11.88 -26.99
C GLU A 150 9.06 10.70 -26.54
N ALA A 151 9.09 10.41 -25.24
CA ALA A 151 8.34 9.27 -24.67
C ALA A 151 6.83 9.33 -24.99
N VAL A 152 6.27 10.54 -25.12
CA VAL A 152 4.87 10.76 -25.48
C VAL A 152 4.62 10.40 -26.94
N ASP A 153 5.53 10.75 -27.84
CA ASP A 153 5.42 10.48 -29.27
C ASP A 153 5.51 8.99 -29.57
N LEU A 154 6.49 8.33 -28.93
CA LEU A 154 6.62 6.88 -29.04
C LEU A 154 5.39 6.16 -28.49
N ALA A 155 4.90 6.58 -27.31
CA ALA A 155 3.70 6.00 -26.74
C ALA A 155 2.46 6.23 -27.61
N ALA A 156 2.30 7.40 -28.23
CA ALA A 156 1.20 7.70 -29.15
C ALA A 156 1.26 6.83 -30.40
N LEU A 157 2.45 6.66 -30.98
CA LEU A 157 2.67 5.79 -32.15
C LEU A 157 2.34 4.31 -31.80
N GLU A 158 2.81 3.83 -30.68
CA GLU A 158 2.52 2.47 -30.22
C GLU A 158 1.05 2.27 -29.87
N LEU A 159 0.41 3.28 -29.26
CA LEU A 159 -1.02 3.24 -28.90
C LEU A 159 -1.92 3.14 -30.12
N VAL A 160 -1.70 3.98 -31.13
CA VAL A 160 -2.54 4.00 -32.33
C VAL A 160 -2.38 2.72 -33.16
N GLN A 161 -1.20 2.10 -33.09
CA GLN A 161 -0.89 0.82 -33.73
C GLN A 161 -1.30 -0.41 -32.88
N GLY A 162 -1.83 -0.21 -31.67
CA GLY A 162 -2.16 -1.31 -30.78
C GLY A 162 -0.95 -2.06 -30.20
N LYS A 163 0.23 -1.48 -30.29
CA LYS A 163 1.50 -2.08 -29.84
C LYS A 163 1.98 -1.59 -28.47
N TYR A 164 1.29 -0.62 -27.87
CA TYR A 164 1.70 -0.04 -26.61
C TYR A 164 1.72 -1.06 -25.48
N ARG A 165 2.91 -1.25 -24.91
CA ARG A 165 3.13 -2.22 -23.83
C ARG A 165 4.01 -1.61 -22.74
N PRO A 166 3.38 -1.01 -21.70
CA PRO A 166 4.11 -0.35 -20.63
C PRO A 166 4.92 -1.34 -19.78
N ARG A 167 6.08 -0.90 -19.30
CA ARG A 167 6.92 -1.68 -18.40
C ARG A 167 6.27 -1.85 -17.02
N ALA A 168 6.71 -2.82 -16.23
CA ALA A 168 6.14 -3.13 -14.92
C ALA A 168 6.12 -1.93 -13.96
N SER A 169 7.13 -1.05 -14.02
CA SER A 169 7.19 0.17 -13.20
C SER A 169 6.05 1.17 -13.47
N PHE A 170 5.53 1.22 -14.70
CA PHE A 170 4.38 2.05 -15.05
C PHE A 170 3.12 1.68 -14.25
N TYR A 171 2.96 0.42 -13.90
CA TYR A 171 1.76 -0.09 -13.26
C TYR A 171 1.55 0.40 -11.82
N ILE A 172 2.58 0.97 -11.17
CA ILE A 172 2.51 1.43 -9.78
C ILE A 172 1.46 2.52 -9.61
N ASP A 173 1.68 3.65 -10.27
CA ASP A 173 0.85 4.85 -10.08
C ASP A 173 -0.55 4.64 -10.67
N SER A 174 -0.62 3.96 -11.82
CA SER A 174 -1.88 3.55 -12.43
C SER A 174 -2.73 2.69 -11.49
N TYR A 175 -2.11 1.71 -10.82
CA TYR A 175 -2.81 0.84 -9.87
C TYR A 175 -3.32 1.59 -8.64
N ILE A 176 -2.50 2.47 -8.07
CA ILE A 176 -2.85 3.30 -6.90
C ILE A 176 -4.03 4.21 -7.24
N SER A 177 -3.98 4.86 -8.40
CA SER A 177 -5.04 5.76 -8.89
C SER A 177 -6.34 5.01 -9.16
N LEU A 178 -6.31 3.89 -9.89
CA LEU A 178 -7.48 3.06 -10.21
C LEU A 178 -8.20 2.52 -8.97
N LEU A 179 -7.51 2.38 -7.86
CA LEU A 179 -8.11 1.95 -6.60
C LEU A 179 -8.56 3.13 -5.72
N GLY A 180 -8.33 4.39 -6.13
CA GLY A 180 -8.64 5.58 -5.34
C GLY A 180 -7.90 5.61 -3.99
N ARG A 181 -6.68 5.04 -3.91
CA ARG A 181 -5.91 4.90 -2.66
C ARG A 181 -4.67 5.79 -2.62
N THR A 182 -4.75 6.96 -3.22
CA THR A 182 -3.65 7.94 -3.34
C THR A 182 -3.19 8.50 -2.00
N GLU A 183 -4.05 8.47 -0.97
CA GLU A 183 -3.76 8.93 0.39
C GLU A 183 -3.35 7.80 1.36
N ASP A 184 -3.40 6.55 0.91
CA ASP A 184 -3.06 5.39 1.75
C ASP A 184 -1.56 5.08 1.68
N LYS A 185 -0.78 5.81 2.48
CA LYS A 185 0.69 5.70 2.51
C LYS A 185 1.17 4.26 2.63
N LYS A 186 0.57 3.48 3.54
CA LYS A 186 0.98 2.08 3.75
C LYS A 186 0.75 1.22 2.50
N PHE A 187 -0.37 1.39 1.83
CA PHE A 187 -0.66 0.67 0.59
C PHE A 187 0.31 1.06 -0.52
N ILE A 188 0.58 2.37 -0.65
CA ILE A 188 1.53 2.91 -1.63
C ILE A 188 2.92 2.31 -1.40
N ASP A 189 3.40 2.29 -0.14
CA ASP A 189 4.68 1.73 0.23
C ASP A 189 4.74 0.22 -0.04
N ASP A 190 3.67 -0.54 0.26
CA ASP A 190 3.58 -1.99 -0.01
C ASP A 190 3.64 -2.28 -1.54
N VAL A 191 2.97 -1.48 -2.38
CA VAL A 191 3.00 -1.61 -3.85
C VAL A 191 4.39 -1.27 -4.39
N LYS A 192 4.95 -0.13 -4.00
CA LYS A 192 6.29 0.31 -4.42
C LYS A 192 7.36 -0.70 -4.02
N LEU A 193 7.30 -1.22 -2.80
CA LEU A 193 8.23 -2.25 -2.33
C LEU A 193 8.15 -3.52 -3.17
N ALA A 194 6.96 -3.98 -3.54
CA ALA A 194 6.80 -5.17 -4.36
C ALA A 194 7.45 -5.01 -5.75
N VAL A 195 7.27 -3.85 -6.39
CA VAL A 195 7.89 -3.56 -7.69
C VAL A 195 9.39 -3.30 -7.54
N GLN A 196 9.83 -2.57 -6.53
CA GLN A 196 11.27 -2.37 -6.26
C GLN A 196 11.99 -3.70 -6.15
N GLN A 197 11.40 -4.66 -5.46
CA GLN A 197 11.98 -6.00 -5.30
C GLN A 197 11.89 -6.85 -6.57
N LEU A 198 10.87 -6.65 -7.41
CA LEU A 198 10.86 -7.24 -8.75
C LEU A 198 12.05 -6.73 -9.55
N LEU A 199 12.28 -5.42 -9.56
CA LEU A 199 13.33 -4.76 -10.34
C LEU A 199 14.75 -4.97 -9.77
N GLU A 200 14.86 -5.37 -8.52
CA GLU A 200 16.15 -5.78 -7.92
C GLU A 200 16.68 -7.08 -8.55
N PHE A 201 15.79 -7.99 -8.96
CA PHE A 201 16.16 -9.32 -9.45
C PHE A 201 15.90 -9.53 -10.94
N LEU A 202 15.04 -8.72 -11.54
CA LEU A 202 14.60 -8.87 -12.92
C LEU A 202 14.58 -7.51 -13.65
N PRO A 203 14.79 -7.51 -14.96
CA PRO A 203 14.70 -6.28 -15.75
C PRO A 203 13.27 -5.72 -15.76
N ASP A 204 13.16 -4.39 -15.90
CA ASP A 204 11.88 -3.71 -16.10
C ASP A 204 11.39 -3.92 -17.53
N LYS A 205 10.37 -4.73 -17.69
CA LYS A 205 9.74 -5.06 -18.98
C LYS A 205 8.23 -5.21 -18.84
N PRO A 206 7.47 -5.22 -19.95
CA PRO A 206 6.04 -5.46 -19.90
C PRO A 206 5.70 -6.77 -19.19
N PRO A 207 4.61 -6.81 -18.38
CA PRO A 207 4.25 -7.99 -17.59
C PRO A 207 4.14 -9.29 -18.38
N GLY A 208 3.60 -9.24 -19.62
CA GLY A 208 3.47 -10.40 -20.48
C GLY A 208 4.79 -10.92 -21.07
N ASP A 209 5.89 -10.16 -20.98
CA ASP A 209 7.22 -10.58 -21.44
C ASP A 209 8.02 -11.33 -20.39
N TYR A 210 7.56 -11.35 -19.14
CA TYR A 210 8.13 -12.24 -18.15
C TYR A 210 7.79 -13.69 -18.47
N LYS A 211 8.73 -14.58 -18.16
CA LYS A 211 8.55 -16.02 -18.30
C LYS A 211 8.32 -16.69 -16.94
N ARG A 212 7.77 -17.90 -16.91
CA ARG A 212 7.65 -18.68 -15.67
C ARG A 212 9.00 -18.85 -14.95
N ALA A 213 10.10 -18.92 -15.68
CA ALA A 213 11.46 -18.97 -15.13
C ALA A 213 11.80 -17.69 -14.33
N ASP A 214 11.37 -16.52 -14.82
CA ASP A 214 11.58 -15.23 -14.14
C ASP A 214 10.84 -15.21 -12.80
N VAL A 215 9.58 -15.67 -12.77
CA VAL A 215 8.80 -15.72 -11.51
C VAL A 215 9.41 -16.69 -10.51
N ARG A 216 9.87 -17.87 -10.97
CA ARG A 216 10.60 -18.81 -10.10
C ARG A 216 11.89 -18.19 -9.55
N ARG A 217 12.66 -17.51 -10.41
CA ARG A 217 13.88 -16.80 -10.01
C ARG A 217 13.59 -15.72 -8.97
N LEU A 218 12.55 -14.91 -9.16
CA LEU A 218 12.14 -13.88 -8.19
C LEU A 218 11.85 -14.52 -6.82
N ILE A 219 11.10 -15.62 -6.80
CA ILE A 219 10.73 -16.34 -5.57
C ILE A 219 12.00 -16.93 -4.92
N SER A 220 12.85 -17.63 -5.67
CA SER A 220 14.09 -18.21 -5.15
C SER A 220 15.01 -17.14 -4.56
N CYS A 221 15.24 -16.04 -5.27
CA CYS A 221 16.06 -14.93 -4.76
C CYS A 221 15.55 -14.36 -3.44
N HIS A 222 14.24 -14.29 -3.25
CA HIS A 222 13.67 -13.88 -1.96
C HIS A 222 13.88 -14.92 -0.86
N LEU A 223 13.76 -16.21 -1.17
CA LEU A 223 13.93 -17.30 -0.22
C LEU A 223 15.41 -17.45 0.18
N ASP A 224 16.32 -17.40 -0.80
CA ASP A 224 17.76 -17.52 -0.61
C ASP A 224 18.34 -16.40 0.26
N LYS A 225 17.79 -15.17 0.16
CA LYS A 225 18.14 -14.08 1.09
C LYS A 225 17.76 -14.37 2.54
N GLY A 226 16.79 -15.25 2.80
CA GLY A 226 16.33 -15.62 4.15
C GLY A 226 15.78 -14.46 5.00
N ALA A 227 15.66 -13.25 4.41
CA ALA A 227 15.26 -12.05 5.14
C ALA A 227 13.78 -11.98 5.47
N VAL A 228 12.95 -12.76 4.79
CA VAL A 228 11.49 -12.74 4.93
C VAL A 228 10.89 -14.15 4.86
N LYS A 229 9.78 -14.34 5.56
CA LYS A 229 9.04 -15.60 5.56
C LYS A 229 8.36 -15.88 4.21
N THR A 230 8.16 -17.16 3.90
CA THR A 230 7.48 -17.65 2.68
C THR A 230 6.12 -16.99 2.45
N ALA A 231 5.32 -16.79 3.50
CA ALA A 231 4.05 -16.08 3.44
C ALA A 231 4.20 -14.60 3.02
N THR A 232 5.32 -13.95 3.35
CA THR A 232 5.62 -12.58 2.91
C THR A 232 5.99 -12.55 1.43
N VAL A 233 6.80 -13.52 0.97
CA VAL A 233 7.12 -13.68 -0.46
C VAL A 233 5.83 -13.87 -1.27
N HIS A 234 4.98 -14.80 -0.84
CA HIS A 234 3.68 -15.05 -1.47
C HIS A 234 2.82 -13.78 -1.56
N ARG A 235 2.75 -12.99 -0.48
CA ARG A 235 1.99 -11.72 -0.46
C ARG A 235 2.53 -10.71 -1.46
N ARG A 236 3.86 -10.60 -1.60
CA ARG A 236 4.51 -9.67 -2.54
C ARG A 236 4.22 -10.04 -4.00
N VAL A 237 4.37 -11.31 -4.36
CA VAL A 237 4.03 -11.80 -5.71
C VAL A 237 2.53 -11.66 -5.99
N THR A 238 1.68 -11.90 -4.99
CA THR A 238 0.23 -11.65 -5.10
C THR A 238 -0.08 -10.17 -5.34
N MET A 239 0.67 -9.25 -4.74
CA MET A 239 0.52 -7.81 -5.00
C MET A 239 0.85 -7.47 -6.45
N LEU A 240 1.96 -7.99 -7.00
CA LEU A 240 2.33 -7.82 -8.41
C LEU A 240 1.23 -8.36 -9.32
N ARG A 241 0.75 -9.58 -9.06
CA ARG A 241 -0.38 -10.18 -9.80
C ARG A 241 -1.62 -9.28 -9.80
N ALA A 242 -2.02 -8.79 -8.63
CA ALA A 242 -3.22 -7.94 -8.50
C ALA A 242 -3.05 -6.61 -9.26
N MET A 243 -1.87 -6.01 -9.17
CA MET A 243 -1.52 -4.78 -9.89
C MET A 243 -1.54 -4.99 -11.40
N PHE A 244 -0.82 -5.99 -11.90
CA PHE A 244 -0.76 -6.26 -13.34
C PHE A 244 -2.13 -6.58 -13.92
N ASN A 245 -2.91 -7.47 -13.27
CA ASN A 245 -4.26 -7.81 -13.74
C ASN A 245 -5.21 -6.61 -13.76
N LYS A 246 -5.21 -5.78 -12.69
CA LYS A 246 -6.13 -4.64 -12.62
C LYS A 246 -5.82 -3.60 -13.69
N VAL A 247 -4.55 -3.22 -13.84
CA VAL A 247 -4.14 -2.20 -14.80
C VAL A 247 -4.24 -2.72 -16.23
N ALA A 248 -3.77 -3.94 -16.52
CA ALA A 248 -3.88 -4.53 -17.85
C ALA A 248 -5.34 -4.63 -18.32
N LYS A 249 -6.26 -4.97 -17.40
CA LYS A 249 -7.69 -5.03 -17.71
C LYS A 249 -8.27 -3.64 -18.00
N GLU A 250 -7.95 -2.64 -17.16
CA GLU A 250 -8.48 -1.28 -17.29
C GLU A 250 -7.99 -0.61 -18.57
N TYR A 251 -6.72 -0.80 -18.90
CA TYR A 251 -6.13 -0.25 -20.12
C TYR A 251 -6.19 -1.20 -21.31
N GLU A 252 -6.97 -2.30 -21.20
CA GLU A 252 -7.17 -3.31 -22.27
C GLU A 252 -5.86 -3.83 -22.89
N LEU A 253 -4.82 -4.00 -22.08
CA LEU A 253 -3.50 -4.49 -22.52
C LEU A 253 -3.53 -6.02 -22.64
N LYS A 254 -4.14 -6.53 -23.70
CA LYS A 254 -4.43 -7.98 -23.87
C LYS A 254 -3.20 -8.87 -23.70
N ALA A 255 -2.05 -8.47 -24.28
CA ALA A 255 -0.81 -9.22 -24.17
C ALA A 255 -0.29 -9.32 -22.73
N ASP A 256 -0.56 -8.31 -21.90
CA ASP A 256 -0.11 -8.26 -20.50
C ASP A 256 -1.08 -8.91 -19.52
N MET A 257 -2.28 -9.29 -19.96
CA MET A 257 -3.22 -10.06 -19.14
C MET A 257 -2.76 -11.52 -18.94
N LEU A 258 -1.95 -12.06 -19.83
CA LEU A 258 -1.46 -13.44 -19.80
C LEU A 258 -0.07 -13.58 -19.19
N HIS A 259 0.24 -12.75 -18.18
CA HIS A 259 1.53 -12.80 -17.50
C HIS A 259 1.66 -14.00 -16.57
N PRO A 260 2.89 -14.52 -16.33
CA PRO A 260 3.14 -15.73 -15.56
C PRO A 260 2.92 -15.58 -14.05
N PHE A 261 2.72 -14.35 -13.54
CA PHE A 261 2.37 -14.10 -12.14
C PHE A 261 0.96 -14.56 -11.78
N ASN A 262 0.12 -14.91 -12.76
CA ASN A 262 -1.23 -15.43 -12.50
C ASN A 262 -1.20 -16.83 -11.87
N ASP A 263 -0.18 -17.61 -12.20
CA ASP A 263 -0.01 -18.98 -11.74
C ASP A 263 1.41 -19.18 -11.19
N PHE A 264 1.54 -19.08 -9.86
CA PHE A 264 2.79 -19.28 -9.15
C PHE A 264 2.57 -20.05 -7.84
N SER A 265 3.61 -20.71 -7.38
CA SER A 265 3.65 -21.35 -6.07
C SER A 265 4.94 -20.93 -5.35
N VAL A 266 4.86 -20.84 -4.02
CA VAL A 266 6.02 -20.58 -3.17
C VAL A 266 6.33 -21.88 -2.43
N PRO A 267 7.51 -22.48 -2.63
CA PRO A 267 7.94 -23.68 -1.92
C PRO A 267 7.89 -23.49 -0.39
N GLY A 268 7.44 -24.50 0.33
CA GLY A 268 7.34 -24.44 1.79
C GLY A 268 6.43 -23.34 2.32
N LEU A 269 5.38 -22.96 1.57
CA LEU A 269 4.49 -21.86 1.96
C LEU A 269 3.88 -22.08 3.34
N ARG A 270 4.25 -21.21 4.30
CA ARG A 270 3.88 -21.23 5.72
C ARG A 270 4.57 -22.30 6.58
N GLU A 271 5.43 -23.15 6.07
CA GLU A 271 6.21 -24.09 6.87
C GLU A 271 7.13 -23.37 7.86
N ASP A 272 7.61 -22.19 7.49
CA ASP A 272 8.38 -21.27 8.35
C ASP A 272 7.52 -20.42 9.30
N SER A 273 6.21 -20.64 9.31
CA SER A 273 5.29 -19.93 10.21
C SER A 273 5.35 -20.58 11.58
N LYS A 274 5.67 -19.81 12.61
CA LYS A 274 5.46 -20.28 13.98
C LYS A 274 3.96 -20.37 14.21
N GLU A 275 3.49 -21.49 14.74
CA GLU A 275 2.13 -21.59 15.25
C GLU A 275 1.89 -20.49 16.28
N ARG A 276 0.74 -19.89 16.18
CA ARG A 276 0.36 -18.87 17.16
C ARG A 276 -0.11 -19.59 18.41
N GLN A 277 0.65 -19.42 19.47
CA GLN A 277 0.28 -19.97 20.76
C GLN A 277 -0.85 -19.16 21.36
N ASP A 278 -1.82 -19.84 21.95
CA ASP A 278 -2.81 -19.28 22.84
C ASP A 278 -2.15 -19.02 24.21
N PHE A 279 -2.73 -18.13 24.99
CA PHE A 279 -2.38 -17.99 26.40
C PHE A 279 -3.04 -19.13 27.21
N SER A 280 -2.33 -19.70 28.16
CA SER A 280 -2.94 -20.62 29.11
C SER A 280 -3.90 -19.88 30.08
N ILE A 281 -4.71 -20.60 30.81
CA ILE A 281 -5.63 -20.01 31.79
C ILE A 281 -4.86 -19.30 32.92
N GLU A 282 -3.73 -19.89 33.34
CA GLU A 282 -2.84 -19.34 34.35
C GLU A 282 -2.20 -18.05 33.85
N GLU A 283 -1.71 -18.05 32.61
CA GLU A 283 -1.14 -16.85 31.97
C GLU A 283 -2.19 -15.74 31.85
N LEU A 284 -3.43 -16.07 31.45
CA LEU A 284 -4.51 -15.07 31.38
C LEU A 284 -4.88 -14.55 32.78
N SER A 285 -4.91 -15.40 33.78
CA SER A 285 -5.17 -14.99 35.20
C SER A 285 -4.06 -14.06 35.69
N LEU A 286 -2.81 -14.42 35.46
CA LEU A 286 -1.66 -13.60 35.83
C LEU A 286 -1.68 -12.25 35.08
N LEU A 287 -2.00 -12.23 33.79
CA LEU A 287 -2.10 -10.99 33.03
C LEU A 287 -3.25 -10.08 33.51
N ARG A 288 -4.38 -10.66 33.93
CA ARG A 288 -5.48 -9.87 34.55
C ARG A 288 -5.00 -9.14 35.82
N GLN A 289 -4.20 -9.80 36.65
CA GLN A 289 -3.71 -9.26 37.90
C GLN A 289 -2.57 -8.25 37.70
N GLU A 290 -1.56 -8.61 36.91
CA GLU A 290 -0.30 -7.86 36.80
C GLU A 290 -0.42 -6.65 35.87
N ILE A 291 -1.28 -6.71 34.82
CA ILE A 291 -1.55 -5.55 33.99
C ILE A 291 -2.29 -4.46 34.77
N ALA A 292 -2.95 -4.83 35.87
CA ALA A 292 -3.70 -3.92 36.73
C ALA A 292 -2.86 -2.80 37.40
N GLN A 293 -1.54 -2.94 37.48
CA GLN A 293 -0.72 -2.07 38.35
C GLN A 293 -0.12 -0.84 37.67
N ARG A 294 -0.48 -0.47 36.41
CA ARG A 294 0.21 0.63 35.68
C ARG A 294 -0.74 1.46 34.79
N LYS A 295 -0.17 2.41 34.03
CA LYS A 295 -0.88 3.47 33.27
C LYS A 295 -2.30 3.06 32.84
N PRO A 296 -3.33 3.76 33.30
CA PRO A 296 -4.73 3.30 33.24
C PRO A 296 -5.18 2.84 31.84
N GLN A 297 -4.89 3.62 30.79
CA GLN A 297 -5.36 3.32 29.43
C GLN A 297 -4.75 2.04 28.82
N ILE A 298 -3.47 1.72 29.10
CA ILE A 298 -2.86 0.47 28.57
C ILE A 298 -3.49 -0.74 29.26
N GLN A 299 -3.72 -0.63 30.55
CA GLN A 299 -4.40 -1.65 31.34
C GLN A 299 -5.81 -1.88 30.83
N SER A 300 -6.60 -0.83 30.72
CA SER A 300 -8.00 -0.91 30.25
C SER A 300 -8.07 -1.49 28.85
N LEU A 301 -7.18 -1.07 27.94
CA LEU A 301 -7.10 -1.58 26.59
C LEU A 301 -6.77 -3.08 26.54
N ALA A 302 -5.81 -3.52 27.34
CA ALA A 302 -5.43 -4.93 27.41
C ALA A 302 -6.54 -5.81 28.03
N HIS A 303 -7.18 -5.35 29.10
CA HIS A 303 -8.30 -6.03 29.74
C HIS A 303 -9.50 -6.17 28.77
N LEU A 304 -9.81 -5.08 28.05
CA LEU A 304 -10.86 -5.12 27.02
C LEU A 304 -10.55 -6.13 25.93
N MET A 305 -9.31 -6.16 25.42
CA MET A 305 -8.91 -7.12 24.37
C MET A 305 -8.94 -8.57 24.89
N LEU A 306 -8.53 -8.79 26.13
CA LEU A 306 -8.43 -10.13 26.73
C LEU A 306 -9.81 -10.78 26.86
N GLU A 307 -10.83 -10.04 27.32
CA GLU A 307 -12.17 -10.61 27.57
C GLU A 307 -13.10 -10.55 26.34
N THR A 308 -12.84 -9.66 25.39
CA THR A 308 -13.73 -9.47 24.25
C THR A 308 -13.17 -10.01 22.93
N GLY A 309 -11.87 -10.34 22.87
CA GLY A 309 -11.19 -10.74 21.65
C GLY A 309 -11.17 -9.66 20.58
N LEU A 310 -11.44 -8.41 20.90
CA LEU A 310 -11.38 -7.27 19.98
C LEU A 310 -9.97 -7.10 19.39
N ARG A 311 -9.91 -6.64 18.14
CA ARG A 311 -8.63 -6.22 17.56
C ARG A 311 -8.15 -4.94 18.22
N VAL A 312 -6.84 -4.78 18.39
CA VAL A 312 -6.27 -3.56 18.98
C VAL A 312 -6.78 -2.27 18.31
N ASN A 313 -6.92 -2.27 16.98
CA ASN A 313 -7.47 -1.13 16.24
C ASN A 313 -8.95 -0.87 16.56
N GLU A 314 -9.73 -1.92 16.82
CA GLU A 314 -11.14 -1.81 17.20
C GLU A 314 -11.25 -1.19 18.60
N CYS A 315 -10.43 -1.64 19.54
CA CYS A 315 -10.39 -1.07 20.90
C CYS A 315 -9.93 0.39 20.91
N CYS A 316 -8.79 0.71 20.26
CA CYS A 316 -8.28 2.08 20.22
C CYS A 316 -9.29 3.09 19.67
N GLY A 317 -10.12 2.68 18.70
CA GLY A 317 -11.09 3.55 18.05
C GLY A 317 -12.48 3.54 18.67
N LEU A 318 -12.64 3.13 19.94
CA LEU A 318 -13.91 3.24 20.66
C LEU A 318 -14.10 4.65 21.23
N LYS A 319 -15.32 5.14 21.18
CA LYS A 319 -15.79 6.35 21.85
C LYS A 319 -16.67 5.99 23.04
N VAL A 320 -16.93 6.96 23.93
CA VAL A 320 -17.86 6.79 25.04
C VAL A 320 -19.24 6.39 24.55
N GLU A 321 -19.74 6.98 23.45
CA GLU A 321 -21.03 6.63 22.82
C GLU A 321 -21.09 5.18 22.31
N ASP A 322 -19.97 4.52 22.11
CA ASP A 322 -19.90 3.10 21.73
C ASP A 322 -20.06 2.16 22.96
N ALA A 323 -19.99 2.69 24.20
CA ALA A 323 -20.15 1.92 25.43
C ALA A 323 -21.54 2.19 26.03
N VAL A 324 -22.35 1.15 26.13
CA VAL A 324 -23.68 1.20 26.74
C VAL A 324 -23.59 0.48 28.07
N LEU A 325 -23.46 1.25 29.16
CA LEU A 325 -23.20 0.73 30.50
C LEU A 325 -24.48 0.64 31.39
N ASP A 326 -25.50 1.39 31.05
CA ASP A 326 -26.80 1.48 31.74
C ASP A 326 -27.82 0.40 31.30
N ALA A 327 -27.47 -0.44 30.34
CA ALA A 327 -28.29 -1.57 29.92
C ALA A 327 -28.23 -2.72 30.94
N GLU A 328 -29.28 -3.54 31.01
CA GLU A 328 -29.32 -4.76 31.84
C GLU A 328 -28.12 -5.67 31.59
N THR A 329 -27.65 -5.72 30.32
CA THR A 329 -26.41 -6.35 29.88
C THR A 329 -25.52 -5.27 29.31
N PRO A 330 -24.53 -4.75 30.04
CA PRO A 330 -23.59 -3.75 29.49
C PRO A 330 -22.82 -4.29 28.29
N TYR A 331 -22.60 -3.45 27.26
CA TYR A 331 -21.92 -3.87 26.04
C TYR A 331 -21.17 -2.73 25.34
N VAL A 332 -20.30 -3.08 24.41
CA VAL A 332 -19.70 -2.14 23.46
C VAL A 332 -20.18 -2.42 22.06
N ILE A 333 -20.30 -1.34 21.26
CA ILE A 333 -20.66 -1.37 19.85
C ILE A 333 -19.39 -1.19 19.01
N VAL A 334 -19.04 -2.20 18.23
CA VAL A 334 -17.96 -2.07 17.25
C VAL A 334 -18.57 -1.65 15.93
N GLN A 335 -18.33 -0.41 15.52
CA GLN A 335 -18.88 0.16 14.29
C GLN A 335 -17.85 1.00 13.54
N LYS A 336 -18.12 1.29 12.25
CA LYS A 336 -17.28 2.17 11.44
C LYS A 336 -17.30 3.59 11.99
N ASN A 337 -16.15 4.23 12.06
CA ASN A 337 -16.05 5.66 12.32
C ASN A 337 -14.94 6.28 11.44
N PRO A 338 -14.79 7.62 11.36
CA PRO A 338 -13.81 8.28 10.50
C PRO A 338 -12.36 7.85 10.73
N PHE A 339 -12.02 7.41 11.96
CA PHE A 339 -10.66 7.00 12.35
C PHE A 339 -10.43 5.48 12.24
N ARG A 340 -11.50 4.71 12.05
CA ARG A 340 -11.45 3.25 12.03
C ARG A 340 -12.28 2.70 10.88
N ARG A 341 -11.59 2.15 9.88
CA ARG A 341 -12.23 1.33 8.85
C ARG A 341 -12.47 -0.08 9.40
N LEU A 342 -13.66 -0.62 9.21
CA LEU A 342 -13.92 -2.04 9.47
C LEU A 342 -13.45 -2.87 8.27
N LYS A 343 -12.85 -4.04 8.55
CA LYS A 343 -12.33 -4.91 7.50
C LYS A 343 -13.42 -5.47 6.59
N THR A 344 -14.61 -5.73 7.17
CA THR A 344 -15.79 -6.28 6.48
C THR A 344 -17.06 -5.67 7.06
N THR A 345 -18.19 -5.76 6.35
CA THR A 345 -19.51 -5.33 6.83
C THR A 345 -19.95 -6.10 8.08
N SER A 346 -19.60 -7.38 8.19
CA SER A 346 -19.85 -8.24 9.36
C SER A 346 -19.06 -7.84 10.61
N SER A 347 -18.18 -6.83 10.50
CA SER A 347 -17.43 -6.34 11.65
C SER A 347 -18.23 -5.44 12.59
N ARG A 348 -19.45 -4.94 12.18
CA ARG A 348 -20.35 -4.25 13.09
C ARG A 348 -21.01 -5.26 14.02
N ARG A 349 -20.85 -5.07 15.32
CA ARG A 349 -21.34 -6.03 16.31
C ARG A 349 -21.44 -5.43 17.70
N TYR A 350 -22.23 -6.10 18.53
CA TYR A 350 -22.45 -5.80 19.94
C TYR A 350 -21.74 -6.89 20.76
N ILE A 351 -20.89 -6.47 21.69
CA ILE A 351 -20.11 -7.37 22.54
C ILE A 351 -20.40 -7.07 24.00
N PRO A 352 -21.01 -8.00 24.73
CA PRO A 352 -21.21 -7.83 26.16
C PRO A 352 -19.90 -7.59 26.89
N LEU A 353 -19.94 -6.73 27.90
CA LEU A 353 -18.83 -6.47 28.80
C LEU A 353 -18.97 -7.35 30.04
N VAL A 354 -17.93 -8.11 30.34
CA VAL A 354 -17.86 -9.00 31.50
C VAL A 354 -16.51 -8.85 32.20
N GLY A 355 -16.45 -9.19 33.50
CA GLY A 355 -15.22 -9.23 34.28
C GLY A 355 -14.40 -7.94 34.14
N VAL A 356 -13.09 -8.08 34.03
CA VAL A 356 -12.16 -6.93 34.02
C VAL A 356 -12.38 -6.00 32.80
N ALA A 357 -13.07 -6.45 31.74
CA ALA A 357 -13.41 -5.58 30.60
C ALA A 357 -14.51 -4.58 30.96
N LEU A 358 -15.50 -4.99 31.76
CA LEU A 358 -16.55 -4.09 32.27
C LEU A 358 -15.94 -3.00 33.12
N ASP A 359 -15.12 -3.38 34.11
CA ASP A 359 -14.44 -2.43 35.00
C ASP A 359 -13.55 -1.46 34.21
N ALA A 360 -12.84 -1.97 33.21
CA ALA A 360 -11.97 -1.18 32.38
C ALA A 360 -12.74 -0.12 31.58
N VAL A 361 -13.85 -0.49 30.93
CA VAL A 361 -14.65 0.44 30.13
C VAL A 361 -15.38 1.44 31.02
N THR A 362 -15.93 1.01 32.16
CA THR A 362 -16.56 1.90 33.16
C THR A 362 -15.59 2.99 33.59
N ARG A 363 -14.37 2.61 33.99
CA ARG A 363 -13.32 3.56 34.41
C ARG A 363 -12.94 4.53 33.29
N GLU A 364 -12.83 4.05 32.05
CA GLU A 364 -12.45 4.93 30.92
C GLU A 364 -13.58 5.85 30.46
N CYS A 365 -14.83 5.58 30.81
CA CYS A 365 -15.96 6.48 30.59
C CYS A 365 -16.08 7.59 31.65
N GLU A 366 -15.52 7.40 32.85
CA GLU A 366 -15.62 8.37 33.95
C GLU A 366 -15.07 9.75 33.54
N GLY A 367 -15.89 10.79 33.74
CA GLY A 367 -15.52 12.18 33.46
C GLY A 367 -15.36 12.55 32.00
N LYS A 368 -15.83 11.71 31.05
CA LYS A 368 -15.79 11.95 29.61
C LYS A 368 -17.18 12.16 29.05
N GLU A 369 -17.25 12.96 27.99
CA GLU A 369 -18.48 13.18 27.23
C GLU A 369 -18.71 12.07 26.16
N SER A 370 -19.94 11.93 25.70
CA SER A 370 -20.38 10.90 24.74
C SER A 370 -19.50 10.80 23.49
N LYS A 371 -19.03 11.92 22.96
CA LYS A 371 -18.19 11.96 21.74
C LYS A 371 -16.70 11.78 21.98
N ASP A 372 -16.27 11.73 23.23
CA ASP A 372 -14.87 11.56 23.57
C ASP A 372 -14.38 10.15 23.24
N TRP A 373 -13.07 10.04 23.00
CA TRP A 373 -12.42 8.75 22.82
C TRP A 373 -12.22 8.04 24.17
N LEU A 374 -12.53 6.76 24.24
CA LEU A 374 -12.18 5.95 25.42
C LEU A 374 -10.67 5.95 25.65
N PHE A 375 -9.89 5.87 24.58
CA PHE A 375 -8.43 5.77 24.63
C PHE A 375 -7.73 6.91 23.85
N PRO A 376 -7.83 8.17 24.30
CA PRO A 376 -7.32 9.33 23.55
C PRO A 376 -5.81 9.29 23.30
N SER A 377 -5.01 8.66 24.17
CA SER A 377 -3.56 8.49 23.95
C SER A 377 -3.24 7.68 22.67
N TYR A 378 -4.18 6.89 22.18
CA TYR A 378 -4.02 6.03 21.01
C TYR A 378 -4.77 6.54 19.78
N ILE A 379 -5.12 7.82 19.77
CA ILE A 379 -5.72 8.51 18.64
C ILE A 379 -4.69 9.48 18.03
N ASP A 380 -4.71 9.57 16.71
CA ASP A 380 -4.00 10.57 15.93
C ASP A 380 -5.03 11.45 15.20
N GLU A 381 -5.34 12.59 15.80
CA GLU A 381 -6.35 13.52 15.26
C GLU A 381 -5.89 14.12 13.92
N ALA A 382 -4.59 14.41 13.79
CA ALA A 382 -4.02 15.00 12.57
C ALA A 382 -4.10 14.03 11.38
N ALA A 383 -3.74 12.77 11.61
CA ALA A 383 -3.80 11.72 10.59
C ALA A 383 -5.19 11.05 10.47
N LYS A 384 -6.16 11.43 11.32
CA LYS A 384 -7.48 10.79 11.41
C LYS A 384 -7.40 9.27 11.48
N THR A 385 -6.52 8.76 12.35
CA THR A 385 -6.29 7.31 12.50
C THR A 385 -5.98 6.93 13.95
N THR A 386 -5.96 5.63 14.23
CA THR A 386 -5.57 5.11 15.54
C THR A 386 -4.08 4.81 15.58
N LYS A 387 -3.43 5.00 16.74
CA LYS A 387 -2.04 4.60 17.01
C LYS A 387 -1.96 3.13 17.45
N ASN A 388 -2.62 2.24 16.73
CA ASN A 388 -2.75 0.82 17.06
C ASN A 388 -1.40 0.08 17.13
N THR A 389 -0.40 0.49 16.35
CA THR A 389 0.96 -0.06 16.41
C THR A 389 1.63 0.26 17.74
N SER A 390 1.50 1.51 18.21
CA SER A 390 2.03 1.95 19.51
C SER A 390 1.32 1.24 20.68
N ALA A 391 -0.02 1.10 20.59
CA ALA A 391 -0.80 0.35 21.57
C ALA A 391 -0.36 -1.12 21.63
N SER A 392 -0.25 -1.78 20.49
CA SER A 392 0.22 -3.17 20.41
C SER A 392 1.63 -3.33 20.98
N ALA A 393 2.56 -2.43 20.65
CA ALA A 393 3.92 -2.46 21.17
C ALA A 393 3.95 -2.31 22.71
N ALA A 394 3.12 -1.39 23.26
CA ALA A 394 3.02 -1.16 24.69
C ALA A 394 2.45 -2.38 25.43
N ILE A 395 1.36 -2.98 24.91
CA ILE A 395 0.78 -4.19 25.49
C ILE A 395 1.77 -5.35 25.43
N ASN A 396 2.41 -5.59 24.30
CA ASN A 396 3.40 -6.66 24.12
C ASN A 396 4.62 -6.48 25.07
N LYS A 397 5.03 -5.23 25.33
CA LYS A 397 6.05 -4.95 26.35
C LYS A 397 5.62 -5.41 27.73
N ARG A 398 4.32 -5.26 28.08
CA ARG A 398 3.78 -5.71 29.37
C ARG A 398 3.68 -7.24 29.43
N ILE A 399 3.14 -7.85 28.39
CA ILE A 399 3.06 -9.32 28.32
C ILE A 399 4.45 -9.93 28.55
N ARG A 400 5.49 -9.43 27.85
CA ARG A 400 6.86 -9.92 28.06
C ARG A 400 7.43 -9.63 29.45
N ALA A 401 7.03 -8.55 30.08
CA ALA A 401 7.45 -8.25 31.45
C ALA A 401 6.87 -9.20 32.49
N VAL A 402 5.68 -9.73 32.22
CA VAL A 402 4.96 -10.67 33.10
C VAL A 402 5.35 -12.12 32.79
N LEU A 403 5.34 -12.51 31.53
CA LEU A 403 5.47 -13.91 31.08
C LEU A 403 6.85 -14.24 30.51
N GLY A 404 7.75 -13.27 30.37
CA GLY A 404 9.08 -13.47 29.81
C GLY A 404 9.17 -13.32 28.29
N GLN A 405 10.39 -13.47 27.78
CA GLN A 405 10.67 -13.43 26.34
C GLN A 405 10.13 -14.71 25.67
N GLY A 406 9.52 -14.54 24.50
CA GLY A 406 8.90 -15.67 23.79
C GLY A 406 7.40 -15.82 24.06
N ALA A 407 6.85 -15.10 25.04
CA ALA A 407 5.41 -15.09 25.32
C ALA A 407 4.58 -14.71 24.06
N PRO A 408 3.34 -15.23 23.97
CA PRO A 408 2.41 -14.85 22.92
C PRO A 408 2.19 -13.32 22.86
N THR A 409 1.76 -12.81 21.72
CA THR A 409 1.53 -11.36 21.57
C THR A 409 0.09 -10.98 21.94
N CYS A 410 -0.20 -9.68 22.09
CA CYS A 410 -1.56 -9.20 22.36
C CYS A 410 -2.59 -9.65 21.30
N HIS A 411 -2.16 -10.02 20.10
CA HIS A 411 -3.05 -10.61 19.10
C HIS A 411 -3.52 -12.01 19.50
N SER A 412 -2.74 -12.72 20.32
CA SER A 412 -3.11 -14.03 20.87
C SER A 412 -4.28 -13.96 21.87
N PHE A 413 -4.57 -12.80 22.48
CA PHE A 413 -5.82 -12.62 23.25
C PHE A 413 -7.04 -13.02 22.43
N ARG A 414 -7.06 -12.65 21.15
CA ARG A 414 -8.16 -12.99 20.26
C ARG A 414 -8.18 -14.46 19.86
N HIS A 415 -7.03 -15.12 19.78
CA HIS A 415 -6.95 -16.57 19.56
C HIS A 415 -7.45 -17.32 20.80
N SER A 416 -6.91 -16.98 21.98
CA SER A 416 -7.35 -17.55 23.27
C SER A 416 -8.84 -17.30 23.55
N PHE A 417 -9.36 -16.13 23.17
CA PHE A 417 -10.80 -15.84 23.24
C PHE A 417 -11.63 -16.84 22.41
N ASN A 418 -11.21 -17.12 21.17
CA ASN A 418 -11.89 -18.10 20.32
C ASN A 418 -11.80 -19.51 20.90
N SER A 419 -10.63 -19.91 21.42
CA SER A 419 -10.41 -21.21 22.02
C SER A 419 -11.23 -21.39 23.31
N ARG A 420 -11.26 -20.38 24.18
CA ARG A 420 -12.10 -20.39 25.39
C ARG A 420 -13.59 -20.54 25.06
N LEU A 421 -14.10 -19.81 24.07
CA LEU A 421 -15.49 -19.94 23.62
C LEU A 421 -15.78 -21.34 23.02
N ARG A 422 -14.82 -21.95 22.33
CA ARG A 422 -14.95 -23.33 21.85
C ARG A 422 -15.05 -24.32 23.00
N ASN A 423 -14.25 -24.14 24.03
CA ASN A 423 -14.18 -25.05 25.18
C ASN A 423 -15.41 -24.97 26.10
N VAL A 424 -16.21 -23.90 25.98
CA VAL A 424 -17.54 -23.82 26.61
C VAL A 424 -18.68 -24.14 25.64
N GLU A 425 -18.36 -24.81 24.53
CA GLU A 425 -19.31 -25.27 23.52
C GLU A 425 -20.17 -24.14 22.92
N CYS A 426 -19.61 -22.89 22.87
CA CYS A 426 -20.32 -21.76 22.27
C CYS A 426 -20.60 -22.06 20.79
N PRO A 427 -21.86 -21.98 20.33
CA PRO A 427 -22.23 -22.18 18.92
C PRO A 427 -21.38 -21.31 17.98
N LYS A 428 -21.06 -21.89 16.82
CA LYS A 428 -20.14 -21.24 15.86
C LYS A 428 -20.64 -19.88 15.39
N ASP A 429 -21.93 -19.73 15.13
CA ASP A 429 -22.58 -18.48 14.70
C ASP A 429 -22.44 -17.38 15.77
N ILE A 430 -22.74 -17.68 17.04
CA ILE A 430 -22.57 -16.74 18.17
C ILE A 430 -21.11 -16.36 18.33
N ARG A 431 -20.21 -17.33 18.22
CA ARG A 431 -18.76 -17.10 18.30
C ARG A 431 -18.25 -16.21 17.17
N ASP A 432 -18.73 -16.45 15.94
CA ASP A 432 -18.41 -15.65 14.77
C ASP A 432 -18.95 -14.22 14.90
N GLU A 433 -20.16 -14.05 15.45
CA GLU A 433 -20.71 -12.74 15.77
C GLU A 433 -19.87 -12.00 16.83
N LEU A 434 -19.51 -12.63 17.94
CA LEU A 434 -18.67 -12.06 18.99
C LEU A 434 -17.31 -11.64 18.43
N GLY A 435 -16.67 -12.51 17.70
CA GLY A 435 -15.35 -12.26 17.12
C GLY A 435 -15.37 -11.33 15.92
N GLY A 436 -16.51 -11.16 15.23
CA GLY A 436 -16.56 -10.50 13.92
C GLY A 436 -15.70 -11.26 12.91
N TRP A 437 -15.82 -12.60 12.90
CA TRP A 437 -15.26 -13.47 11.86
C TRP A 437 -16.23 -13.56 10.69
N ALA A 438 -15.72 -13.90 9.52
CA ALA A 438 -16.59 -14.08 8.35
C ALA A 438 -17.45 -15.31 8.53
N SER A 439 -18.75 -15.14 8.52
CA SER A 439 -19.73 -16.23 8.49
C SER A 439 -19.95 -16.71 7.05
N SER A 440 -20.43 -17.93 6.88
CA SER A 440 -20.89 -18.45 5.58
C SER A 440 -22.11 -17.65 5.08
N VAL A 441 -22.48 -17.82 3.81
CA VAL A 441 -23.67 -17.13 3.25
C VAL A 441 -24.93 -17.57 4.00
N SER A 442 -24.99 -18.83 4.44
CA SER A 442 -26.11 -19.38 5.22
C SER A 442 -26.27 -18.71 6.60
N ASP A 443 -25.17 -18.32 7.25
CA ASP A 443 -25.17 -17.73 8.60
C ASP A 443 -25.65 -16.26 8.59
N ARG A 444 -25.92 -15.69 7.41
CA ARG A 444 -26.44 -14.32 7.26
C ARG A 444 -27.97 -14.23 7.31
N TYR A 445 -28.64 -15.37 7.30
CA TYR A 445 -30.09 -15.44 7.41
C TYR A 445 -30.48 -15.54 8.89
N GLY A 446 -31.18 -14.53 9.41
CA GLY A 446 -31.65 -14.44 10.78
C GLY A 446 -31.21 -13.18 11.49
N SER A 447 -31.87 -12.90 12.62
CA SER A 447 -31.45 -11.83 13.54
C SER A 447 -30.21 -12.24 14.33
N PRO A 448 -29.34 -11.31 14.70
CA PRO A 448 -28.21 -11.61 15.59
C PRO A 448 -28.68 -12.22 16.89
N ALA A 449 -27.83 -13.08 17.46
CA ALA A 449 -28.11 -13.70 18.75
C ALA A 449 -28.35 -12.63 19.84
N ASP A 450 -29.28 -12.91 20.75
CA ASP A 450 -29.59 -12.05 21.88
C ASP A 450 -28.34 -11.74 22.71
N ILE A 451 -28.23 -10.51 23.16
CA ILE A 451 -27.05 -10.01 23.92
C ILE A 451 -26.87 -10.79 25.24
N LYS A 452 -27.93 -11.25 25.89
CA LYS A 452 -27.90 -12.08 27.11
C LYS A 452 -27.31 -13.48 26.82
N ILE A 453 -27.64 -14.04 25.66
CA ILE A 453 -27.05 -15.34 25.25
C ILE A 453 -25.55 -15.17 25.06
N LYS A 454 -25.11 -14.11 24.38
CA LYS A 454 -23.70 -13.78 24.19
C LYS A 454 -22.99 -13.57 25.54
N GLN A 455 -23.62 -12.85 26.48
CA GLN A 455 -23.09 -12.62 27.81
C GLN A 455 -22.88 -13.93 28.59
N ARG A 456 -23.87 -14.84 28.53
CA ARG A 456 -23.77 -16.16 29.18
C ARG A 456 -22.52 -16.92 28.75
N TYR A 457 -22.26 -17.01 27.43
CA TYR A 457 -21.07 -17.68 26.91
C TYR A 457 -19.78 -16.95 27.29
N LEU A 458 -19.79 -15.62 27.32
CA LEU A 458 -18.62 -14.85 27.75
C LEU A 458 -18.31 -15.11 29.24
N LEU A 459 -19.31 -15.11 30.11
CA LEU A 459 -19.13 -15.42 31.54
C LEU A 459 -18.56 -16.82 31.74
N GLN A 460 -19.11 -17.83 31.03
CA GLN A 460 -18.58 -19.19 31.08
C GLN A 460 -17.14 -19.29 30.56
N SER A 461 -16.76 -18.44 29.59
CA SER A 461 -15.44 -18.47 28.98
C SER A 461 -14.34 -17.77 29.78
N ILE A 462 -14.67 -17.02 30.84
CA ILE A 462 -13.65 -16.27 31.62
C ILE A 462 -12.59 -17.22 32.17
N ASP A 463 -13.02 -18.34 32.75
CA ASP A 463 -12.17 -19.33 33.39
C ASP A 463 -12.00 -20.61 32.58
N ALA A 464 -12.47 -20.62 31.33
CA ALA A 464 -12.30 -21.74 30.44
C ALA A 464 -10.87 -21.81 29.88
N PRO A 465 -10.28 -23.00 29.76
CA PRO A 465 -8.96 -23.16 29.15
C PRO A 465 -8.94 -22.67 27.70
N SER A 466 -7.85 -22.02 27.30
CA SER A 466 -7.68 -21.47 25.94
C SER A 466 -6.91 -22.42 25.02
N GLY A 467 -6.27 -23.46 25.52
CA GLY A 467 -5.57 -24.48 24.76
C GLY A 467 -5.99 -25.86 25.16
N VAL A 468 -5.81 -26.83 24.29
CA VAL A 468 -5.85 -28.26 24.63
C VAL A 468 -4.40 -28.70 24.68
N ASP A 469 -3.97 -29.11 25.86
CA ASP A 469 -2.73 -29.86 26.01
C ASP A 469 -3.00 -31.26 25.49
N TRP A 470 -2.44 -31.60 24.35
CA TRP A 470 -2.60 -32.92 23.73
C TRP A 470 -1.59 -33.93 24.30
N GLY A 471 -0.91 -33.62 25.42
CA GLY A 471 -0.06 -34.54 26.15
C GLY A 471 1.21 -34.96 25.35
#